data_55bca65bcf0e898d19cbcde271cf54bc
#
_entry.id   55bca65bcf0e898d19cbcde271cf54bc
#
_cell.length_a   1.000
_cell.length_b   1.000
_cell.length_c   1.000
_cell.angle_alpha   90.00
_cell.angle_beta   90.00
_cell.angle_gamma   90.00
#
_symmetry.space_group_name_H-M   'P 1'
#
loop_
_entity.id
_entity.type
_entity.pdbx_description
1 polymer ?
#
loop_
_entity_poly.entity_id
_entity_poly.type
_entity_poly.pdbx_seq_one_letter_code
_entity_poly.pdbx_strand_id
1 'polypeptide(L)'
;MRRTIVLVIAALVTLTALATPAQAGRDVPAAYVTAASRHGVPPAILYAVALAESRMALGNGMSRPWPWTLNVAGQGHYFPDRASACAALQRHLRSTRNVDVGITQINVRHNPDLYGQGRRFADPCAALDPYANLDEAARLLRRHYGVTRNWLDAAGRYHRPAGGAPAERYRRIVAQNLARLQAAVDTMPADPPEVASLGAMVSEAEALGNDGSPIAMWVEPDAPVSTWIDPENRWYRLVAAHY
;
A
#
# COMPACT_ATOMS: atom_id res chain seq x y z
N MET A 1 71.43 -28.33 -15.99
CA MET A 1 70.34 -27.60 -16.61
C MET A 1 69.02 -27.90 -15.84
N ARG A 2 68.61 -27.00 -14.91
CA ARG A 2 67.40 -27.15 -14.13
C ARG A 2 66.34 -26.26 -14.78
N ARG A 3 65.23 -26.83 -15.25
CA ARG A 3 64.07 -26.12 -15.81
C ARG A 3 63.11 -25.79 -14.67
N THR A 4 62.93 -24.51 -14.39
CA THR A 4 62.02 -24.00 -13.42
C THR A 4 60.64 -23.86 -14.14
N ILE A 5 59.65 -24.62 -13.68
CA ILE A 5 58.23 -24.51 -14.15
C ILE A 5 57.57 -23.45 -13.27
N VAL A 6 57.16 -22.35 -13.88
CA VAL A 6 56.34 -21.30 -13.26
C VAL A 6 54.88 -21.66 -13.45
N LEU A 7 54.18 -22.02 -12.37
CA LEU A 7 52.74 -22.24 -12.35
C LEU A 7 52.03 -20.88 -12.17
N VAL A 8 51.32 -20.44 -13.22
CA VAL A 8 50.47 -19.28 -13.15
C VAL A 8 49.07 -19.77 -12.71
N ILE A 9 48.72 -19.48 -11.45
CA ILE A 9 47.37 -19.74 -10.93
C ILE A 9 46.50 -18.54 -11.33
N ALA A 10 45.63 -18.72 -12.32
CA ALA A 10 44.59 -17.76 -12.66
C ALA A 10 43.45 -17.87 -11.63
N ALA A 11 43.34 -16.90 -10.73
CA ALA A 11 42.23 -16.80 -9.81
C ALA A 11 40.98 -16.29 -10.58
N LEU A 12 40.00 -17.18 -10.79
CA LEU A 12 38.67 -16.83 -11.31
C LEU A 12 37.87 -16.17 -10.19
N VAL A 13 37.81 -14.84 -10.20
CA VAL A 13 36.89 -14.09 -9.32
C VAL A 13 35.48 -14.20 -9.91
N THR A 14 34.68 -15.12 -9.37
CA THR A 14 33.24 -15.17 -9.67
C THR A 14 32.55 -13.99 -8.98
N LEU A 15 32.22 -12.98 -9.76
CA LEU A 15 31.42 -11.85 -9.34
C LEU A 15 29.99 -12.35 -9.17
N THR A 16 29.60 -12.76 -7.96
CA THR A 16 28.20 -13.02 -7.62
C THR A 16 27.49 -11.68 -7.60
N ALA A 17 26.73 -11.39 -8.65
CA ALA A 17 25.82 -10.27 -8.69
C ALA A 17 24.78 -10.45 -7.55
N LEU A 18 24.95 -9.70 -6.47
CA LEU A 18 23.93 -9.55 -5.44
C LEU A 18 22.76 -8.83 -6.13
N ALA A 19 21.70 -9.57 -6.45
CA ALA A 19 20.45 -9.00 -6.93
C ALA A 19 19.96 -7.99 -5.88
N THR A 20 20.02 -6.72 -6.23
CA THR A 20 19.53 -5.63 -5.38
C THR A 20 18.00 -5.74 -5.27
N PRO A 21 17.41 -5.60 -4.07
CA PRO A 21 15.97 -5.70 -3.88
C PRO A 21 15.18 -4.51 -4.46
N ALA A 22 15.79 -3.71 -5.33
CA ALA A 22 15.24 -2.47 -5.88
C ALA A 22 14.16 -2.67 -6.95
N GLN A 23 13.97 -3.89 -7.48
CA GLN A 23 13.06 -4.15 -8.60
C GLN A 23 11.60 -4.37 -8.18
N ALA A 24 11.34 -4.86 -6.96
CA ALA A 24 10.00 -5.17 -6.47
C ALA A 24 9.14 -3.93 -6.10
N GLY A 25 9.68 -2.72 -6.25
CA GLY A 25 9.02 -1.48 -5.82
C GLY A 25 8.38 -0.65 -6.95
N ARG A 26 8.61 -0.98 -8.23
CA ARG A 26 8.18 -0.10 -9.35
C ARG A 26 6.66 -0.03 -9.55
N ASP A 27 5.92 -1.07 -9.15
CA ASP A 27 4.47 -1.13 -9.30
C ASP A 27 3.69 -0.83 -8.02
N VAL A 28 4.39 -0.54 -6.92
CA VAL A 28 3.76 -0.16 -5.66
C VAL A 28 3.71 1.36 -5.57
N PRO A 29 2.51 1.99 -5.48
CA PRO A 29 2.40 3.43 -5.41
C PRO A 29 3.19 4.04 -4.25
N ALA A 30 3.74 5.25 -4.45
CA ALA A 30 4.67 5.92 -3.53
C ALA A 30 4.11 6.05 -2.09
N ALA A 31 2.79 6.25 -1.94
CA ALA A 31 2.14 6.32 -0.64
C ALA A 31 2.35 5.07 0.22
N TYR A 32 2.28 3.89 -0.41
CA TYR A 32 2.52 2.60 0.27
C TYR A 32 4.00 2.42 0.62
N VAL A 33 4.89 2.83 -0.30
CA VAL A 33 6.35 2.78 -0.06
C VAL A 33 6.69 3.64 1.14
N THR A 34 6.18 4.88 1.17
CA THR A 34 6.43 5.82 2.28
C THR A 34 5.91 5.29 3.62
N ALA A 35 4.65 4.84 3.67
CA ALA A 35 4.06 4.32 4.90
C ALA A 35 4.77 3.04 5.38
N ALA A 36 5.05 2.12 4.48
CA ALA A 36 5.72 0.87 4.80
C ALA A 36 7.15 1.06 5.32
N SER A 37 7.93 1.95 4.68
CA SER A 37 9.31 2.23 5.06
C SER A 37 9.45 2.79 6.47
N ARG A 38 8.52 3.64 6.91
CA ARG A 38 8.51 4.19 8.29
C ARG A 38 8.45 3.10 9.36
N HIS A 39 7.87 1.97 9.06
CA HIS A 39 7.68 0.86 10.00
C HIS A 39 8.51 -0.39 9.65
N GLY A 40 9.39 -0.32 8.64
CA GLY A 40 10.19 -1.45 8.19
C GLY A 40 9.35 -2.63 7.68
N VAL A 41 8.24 -2.32 7.00
CA VAL A 41 7.36 -3.29 6.31
C VAL A 41 7.75 -3.32 4.84
N PRO A 42 7.81 -4.49 4.17
CA PRO A 42 7.95 -4.53 2.72
C PRO A 42 6.77 -3.84 2.03
N PRO A 43 6.98 -2.83 1.16
CA PRO A 43 5.90 -2.08 0.52
C PRO A 43 4.87 -2.95 -0.20
N ALA A 44 5.34 -4.01 -0.88
CA ALA A 44 4.48 -4.96 -1.58
C ALA A 44 3.52 -5.70 -0.63
N ILE A 45 3.93 -5.98 0.61
CA ILE A 45 3.06 -6.58 1.64
C ILE A 45 1.93 -5.61 2.01
N LEU A 46 2.25 -4.35 2.30
CA LEU A 46 1.23 -3.35 2.64
C LEU A 46 0.23 -3.14 1.49
N TYR A 47 0.73 -3.07 0.25
CA TYR A 47 -0.10 -2.93 -0.93
C TYR A 47 -0.98 -4.17 -1.19
N ALA A 48 -0.43 -5.38 -1.03
CA ALA A 48 -1.17 -6.62 -1.17
C ALA A 48 -2.27 -6.78 -0.10
N VAL A 49 -2.03 -6.29 1.12
CA VAL A 49 -3.04 -6.19 2.19
C VAL A 49 -4.14 -5.21 1.78
N ALA A 50 -3.81 -3.99 1.35
CA ALA A 50 -4.80 -3.02 0.92
C ALA A 50 -5.66 -3.55 -0.26
N LEU A 51 -5.04 -4.27 -1.22
CA LEU A 51 -5.76 -4.98 -2.28
C LEU A 51 -6.70 -6.08 -1.73
N ALA A 52 -6.37 -6.73 -0.63
CA ALA A 52 -7.25 -7.72 -0.01
C ALA A 52 -8.44 -7.07 0.71
N GLU A 53 -8.26 -5.85 1.26
CA GLU A 53 -9.22 -5.18 2.11
C GLU A 53 -10.24 -4.32 1.34
N SER A 54 -9.78 -3.53 0.37
CA SER A 54 -10.62 -2.49 -0.25
C SER A 54 -10.57 -2.49 -1.78
N ARG A 55 -10.34 -3.64 -2.39
CA ARG A 55 -10.25 -3.75 -3.85
C ARG A 55 -11.52 -3.25 -4.53
N MET A 56 -11.34 -2.29 -5.45
CA MET A 56 -12.35 -1.84 -6.40
C MET A 56 -11.92 -2.24 -7.81
N ALA A 57 -12.83 -2.82 -8.58
CA ALA A 57 -12.63 -3.09 -10.01
C ALA A 57 -12.78 -1.79 -10.79
N LEU A 58 -11.84 -1.53 -11.70
CA LEU A 58 -11.80 -0.31 -12.52
C LEU A 58 -12.16 -0.57 -13.99
N GLY A 59 -12.57 -1.77 -14.34
CA GLY A 59 -12.73 -2.23 -15.71
C GLY A 59 -11.42 -2.80 -16.30
N ASN A 60 -11.51 -3.41 -17.48
CA ASN A 60 -10.38 -4.02 -18.22
C ASN A 60 -9.50 -4.97 -17.38
N GLY A 61 -10.07 -5.64 -16.40
CA GLY A 61 -9.34 -6.54 -15.49
C GLY A 61 -8.49 -5.83 -14.43
N MET A 62 -8.44 -4.51 -14.42
CA MET A 62 -7.69 -3.74 -13.42
C MET A 62 -8.48 -3.59 -12.13
N SER A 63 -7.76 -3.51 -11.03
CA SER A 63 -8.32 -3.23 -9.71
C SER A 63 -7.28 -2.51 -8.83
N ARG A 64 -7.77 -1.66 -7.93
CA ARG A 64 -6.94 -0.92 -6.97
C ARG A 64 -7.62 -0.90 -5.61
N PRO A 65 -6.86 -0.72 -4.52
CA PRO A 65 -7.46 -0.39 -3.22
C PRO A 65 -8.19 0.95 -3.30
N TRP A 66 -9.37 1.02 -2.67
CA TRP A 66 -10.18 2.24 -2.68
C TRP A 66 -10.22 2.85 -1.27
N PRO A 67 -9.84 4.12 -1.09
CA PRO A 67 -9.65 4.69 0.24
C PRO A 67 -10.95 4.95 0.99
N TRP A 68 -12.00 5.33 0.28
CA TRP A 68 -13.28 5.68 0.88
C TRP A 68 -14.21 4.48 0.85
N THR A 69 -13.75 3.43 1.53
CA THR A 69 -14.44 2.15 1.67
C THR A 69 -14.81 1.94 3.13
N LEU A 70 -16.05 1.53 3.36
CA LEU A 70 -16.52 1.04 4.66
C LEU A 70 -16.99 -0.41 4.49
N ASN A 71 -16.76 -1.23 5.50
CA ASN A 71 -17.46 -2.49 5.63
C ASN A 71 -18.25 -2.45 6.92
N VAL A 72 -19.58 -2.56 6.80
CA VAL A 72 -20.52 -2.49 7.93
C VAL A 72 -21.12 -3.87 8.14
N ALA A 73 -20.73 -4.54 9.20
CA ALA A 73 -21.22 -5.87 9.55
C ALA A 73 -21.14 -6.89 8.39
N GLY A 74 -20.08 -6.82 7.57
CA GLY A 74 -19.83 -7.71 6.44
C GLY A 74 -20.30 -7.17 5.08
N GLN A 75 -20.94 -6.00 5.05
CA GLN A 75 -21.38 -5.35 3.80
C GLN A 75 -20.41 -4.23 3.41
N GLY A 76 -19.79 -4.35 2.23
CA GLY A 76 -18.88 -3.36 1.68
C GLY A 76 -19.63 -2.20 1.02
N HIS A 77 -19.19 -0.97 1.31
CA HIS A 77 -19.70 0.27 0.73
C HIS A 77 -18.53 1.08 0.20
N TYR A 78 -18.66 1.57 -1.04
CA TYR A 78 -17.66 2.38 -1.72
C TYR A 78 -18.24 3.77 -1.98
N PHE A 79 -17.47 4.80 -1.68
CA PHE A 79 -17.92 6.19 -1.80
C PHE A 79 -17.05 6.94 -2.80
N PRO A 80 -17.58 7.95 -3.50
CA PRO A 80 -16.81 8.72 -4.48
C PRO A 80 -15.76 9.64 -3.81
N ASP A 81 -16.01 10.05 -2.56
CA ASP A 81 -15.17 11.00 -1.82
C ASP A 81 -15.19 10.74 -0.32
N ARG A 82 -14.25 11.40 0.39
CA ARG A 82 -14.07 11.30 1.83
C ARG A 82 -15.29 11.83 2.61
N ALA A 83 -15.90 12.92 2.15
CA ALA A 83 -17.01 13.56 2.86
C ALA A 83 -18.23 12.65 2.90
N SER A 84 -18.57 12.03 1.76
CA SER A 84 -19.65 11.04 1.65
C SER A 84 -19.39 9.82 2.51
N ALA A 85 -18.16 9.30 2.50
CA ALA A 85 -17.75 8.18 3.35
C ALA A 85 -17.84 8.53 4.84
N CYS A 86 -17.38 9.73 5.23
CA CYS A 86 -17.44 10.21 6.61
C CYS A 86 -18.88 10.35 7.09
N ALA A 87 -19.76 10.96 6.30
CA ALA A 87 -21.17 11.09 6.64
C ALA A 87 -21.85 9.71 6.81
N ALA A 88 -21.51 8.74 5.97
CA ALA A 88 -21.98 7.36 6.10
C ALA A 88 -21.43 6.69 7.37
N LEU A 89 -20.11 6.80 7.62
CA LEU A 89 -19.46 6.27 8.82
C LEU A 89 -20.13 6.78 10.10
N GLN A 90 -20.34 8.09 10.20
CA GLN A 90 -21.00 8.70 11.35
C GLN A 90 -22.44 8.18 11.54
N ARG A 91 -23.19 7.95 10.46
CA ARG A 91 -24.52 7.33 10.53
C ARG A 91 -24.45 5.91 11.08
N HIS A 92 -23.56 5.08 10.55
CA HIS A 92 -23.40 3.68 10.98
C HIS A 92 -22.92 3.56 12.42
N LEU A 93 -22.03 4.43 12.87
CA LEU A 93 -21.52 4.42 14.24
C LEU A 93 -22.56 4.74 15.31
N ARG A 94 -23.74 5.27 14.93
CA ARG A 94 -24.87 5.43 15.86
C ARG A 94 -25.53 4.09 16.24
N SER A 95 -25.41 3.07 15.38
CA SER A 95 -26.04 1.75 15.59
C SER A 95 -25.05 0.63 15.84
N THR A 96 -23.84 0.70 15.32
CA THR A 96 -22.83 -0.35 15.45
C THR A 96 -21.42 0.20 15.43
N ARG A 97 -20.53 -0.41 16.21
CA ARG A 97 -19.09 -0.15 16.12
C ARG A 97 -18.36 -1.18 15.23
N ASN A 98 -19.07 -2.21 14.73
CA ASN A 98 -18.48 -3.20 13.82
C ASN A 98 -18.42 -2.64 12.41
N VAL A 99 -17.53 -1.67 12.23
CA VAL A 99 -17.29 -0.96 10.97
C VAL A 99 -15.80 -0.99 10.68
N ASP A 100 -15.43 -1.50 9.52
CA ASP A 100 -14.09 -1.42 8.97
C ASP A 100 -13.98 -0.14 8.14
N VAL A 101 -12.87 0.60 8.29
CA VAL A 101 -12.74 1.97 7.77
C VAL A 101 -11.50 2.12 6.91
N GLY A 102 -11.69 2.66 5.72
CA GLY A 102 -10.61 3.15 4.87
C GLY A 102 -9.92 2.08 4.03
N ILE A 103 -8.78 2.47 3.45
CA ILE A 103 -8.08 1.69 2.43
C ILE A 103 -7.55 0.33 2.91
N THR A 104 -7.27 0.20 4.21
CA THR A 104 -6.82 -1.05 4.84
C THR A 104 -7.82 -1.60 5.86
N GLN A 105 -9.05 -1.08 5.88
CA GLN A 105 -10.18 -1.59 6.65
C GLN A 105 -9.88 -1.76 8.15
N ILE A 106 -9.42 -0.68 8.81
CA ILE A 106 -9.16 -0.70 10.26
C ILE A 106 -10.50 -0.68 11.01
N ASN A 107 -10.81 -1.76 11.71
CA ASN A 107 -12.09 -1.94 12.41
C ASN A 107 -12.16 -1.12 13.69
N VAL A 108 -13.25 -0.33 13.84
CA VAL A 108 -13.48 0.56 15.00
C VAL A 108 -13.70 -0.23 16.29
N ARG A 109 -14.40 -1.36 16.22
CA ARG A 109 -14.70 -2.19 17.40
C ARG A 109 -13.47 -2.94 17.91
N HIS A 110 -12.66 -3.45 16.97
CA HIS A 110 -11.53 -4.32 17.29
C HIS A 110 -10.25 -3.54 17.62
N ASN A 111 -10.21 -2.24 17.30
CA ASN A 111 -9.09 -1.35 17.60
C ASN A 111 -9.56 -0.10 18.39
N PRO A 112 -10.24 -0.26 19.53
CA PRO A 112 -10.83 0.88 20.27
C PRO A 112 -9.75 1.88 20.71
N ASP A 113 -8.51 1.42 20.92
CA ASP A 113 -7.39 2.25 21.33
C ASP A 113 -6.91 3.23 20.24
N LEU A 114 -7.30 3.01 19.00
CA LEU A 114 -6.93 3.88 17.87
C LEU A 114 -7.89 5.06 17.72
N TYR A 115 -9.09 4.99 18.27
CA TYR A 115 -10.17 5.95 18.02
C TYR A 115 -10.51 6.77 19.26
N GLY A 116 -10.68 8.08 19.09
CA GLY A 116 -11.07 9.02 20.12
C GLY A 116 -10.04 10.12 20.35
N GLN A 117 -10.44 11.14 21.13
CA GLN A 117 -9.59 12.28 21.42
C GLN A 117 -8.24 11.86 22.00
N GLY A 118 -7.14 12.42 21.49
CA GLY A 118 -5.79 12.07 21.88
C GLY A 118 -5.30 10.71 21.38
N ARG A 119 -6.08 10.00 20.53
CA ARG A 119 -5.70 8.75 19.90
C ARG A 119 -5.24 8.99 18.46
N ARG A 120 -4.79 7.91 17.79
CA ARG A 120 -4.33 7.94 16.39
C ARG A 120 -5.36 8.57 15.45
N PHE A 121 -6.62 8.25 15.64
CA PHE A 121 -7.75 8.82 14.94
C PHE A 121 -8.62 9.56 15.95
N ALA A 122 -8.35 10.86 16.13
CA ALA A 122 -9.09 11.70 17.09
C ALA A 122 -10.60 11.71 16.82
N ASP A 123 -10.96 11.65 15.55
CA ASP A 123 -12.30 11.46 15.00
C ASP A 123 -12.29 10.18 14.15
N PRO A 124 -13.33 9.34 14.17
CA PRO A 124 -13.42 8.17 13.29
C PRO A 124 -13.21 8.47 11.81
N CYS A 125 -13.64 9.65 11.33
CA CYS A 125 -13.40 10.07 9.95
C CYS A 125 -11.92 10.36 9.63
N ALA A 126 -11.07 10.54 10.63
CA ALA A 126 -9.62 10.64 10.40
C ALA A 126 -9.02 9.32 9.84
N ALA A 127 -9.66 8.18 10.11
CA ALA A 127 -9.26 6.90 9.52
C ALA A 127 -9.60 6.77 8.03
N LEU A 128 -10.36 7.70 7.45
CA LEU A 128 -10.60 7.81 6.01
C LEU A 128 -9.50 8.59 5.27
N ASP A 129 -8.56 9.18 6.01
CA ASP A 129 -7.33 9.68 5.43
C ASP A 129 -6.46 8.47 5.05
N PRO A 130 -6.17 8.23 3.75
CA PRO A 130 -5.47 7.03 3.35
C PRO A 130 -4.03 6.98 3.84
N TYR A 131 -3.33 8.10 3.99
CA TYR A 131 -1.97 8.09 4.54
C TYR A 131 -1.95 7.72 6.02
N ALA A 132 -2.84 8.32 6.80
CA ALA A 132 -2.98 7.98 8.21
C ALA A 132 -3.40 6.52 8.39
N ASN A 133 -4.27 6.02 7.50
CA ASN A 133 -4.75 4.64 7.50
C ASN A 133 -3.64 3.66 7.09
N LEU A 134 -2.87 3.94 6.03
CA LEU A 134 -1.73 3.13 5.58
C LEU A 134 -0.61 3.10 6.62
N ASP A 135 -0.28 4.23 7.23
CA ASP A 135 0.74 4.33 8.27
C ASP A 135 0.38 3.46 9.48
N GLU A 136 -0.87 3.54 9.93
CA GLU A 136 -1.35 2.70 11.03
C GLU A 136 -1.38 1.21 10.67
N ALA A 137 -1.81 0.86 9.46
CA ALA A 137 -1.79 -0.52 8.99
C ALA A 137 -0.37 -1.09 8.95
N ALA A 138 0.61 -0.30 8.48
CA ALA A 138 2.02 -0.70 8.48
C ALA A 138 2.52 -0.94 9.92
N ARG A 139 2.17 -0.06 10.87
CA ARG A 139 2.48 -0.24 12.30
C ARG A 139 1.88 -1.53 12.87
N LEU A 140 0.62 -1.82 12.56
CA LEU A 140 -0.06 -3.05 12.98
C LEU A 140 0.60 -4.30 12.38
N LEU A 141 0.91 -4.29 11.08
CA LEU A 141 1.63 -5.38 10.41
C LEU A 141 2.99 -5.62 11.05
N ARG A 142 3.75 -4.56 11.32
CA ARG A 142 5.05 -4.67 12.01
C ARG A 142 4.94 -5.30 13.39
N ARG A 143 3.91 -4.92 14.15
CA ARG A 143 3.62 -5.53 15.46
C ARG A 143 3.38 -7.03 15.33
N HIS A 144 2.56 -7.45 14.37
CA HIS A 144 2.30 -8.88 14.14
C HIS A 144 3.54 -9.62 13.64
N TYR A 145 4.35 -9.00 12.79
CA TYR A 145 5.63 -9.57 12.36
C TYR A 145 6.59 -9.79 13.53
N GLY A 146 6.57 -8.92 14.53
CA GLY A 146 7.37 -9.10 15.75
C GLY A 146 7.14 -10.44 16.44
N VAL A 147 5.93 -10.97 16.34
CA VAL A 147 5.52 -12.27 16.89
C VAL A 147 5.76 -13.42 15.91
N THR A 148 5.35 -13.25 14.66
CA THR A 148 5.32 -14.34 13.68
C THR A 148 6.64 -14.56 12.94
N ARG A 149 7.46 -13.52 12.82
CA ARG A 149 8.70 -13.48 12.01
C ARG A 149 8.48 -13.85 10.54
N ASN A 150 7.24 -13.82 10.07
CA ASN A 150 6.82 -14.07 8.70
C ASN A 150 5.78 -13.04 8.28
N TRP A 151 5.98 -12.37 7.16
CA TRP A 151 5.09 -11.29 6.71
C TRP A 151 3.70 -11.78 6.27
N LEU A 152 3.62 -12.96 5.67
CA LEU A 152 2.32 -13.55 5.30
C LEU A 152 1.52 -13.97 6.54
N ASP A 153 2.19 -14.50 7.55
CA ASP A 153 1.56 -14.83 8.83
C ASP A 153 1.16 -13.57 9.59
N ALA A 154 1.97 -12.50 9.52
CA ALA A 154 1.64 -11.19 10.06
C ALA A 154 0.38 -10.62 9.38
N ALA A 155 0.26 -10.74 8.06
CA ALA A 155 -0.94 -10.35 7.31
C ALA A 155 -2.16 -11.19 7.73
N GLY A 156 -2.00 -12.50 7.93
CA GLY A 156 -3.07 -13.34 8.47
C GLY A 156 -3.57 -12.85 9.83
N ARG A 157 -2.66 -12.49 10.73
CA ARG A 157 -2.98 -11.94 12.05
C ARG A 157 -3.49 -10.49 12.02
N TYR A 158 -3.14 -9.72 11.01
CA TYR A 158 -3.72 -8.42 10.76
C TYR A 158 -5.25 -8.54 10.60
N HIS A 159 -5.69 -9.45 9.76
CA HIS A 159 -7.11 -9.74 9.54
C HIS A 159 -7.77 -10.40 10.75
N ARG A 160 -7.09 -11.36 11.38
CA ARG A 160 -7.58 -12.07 12.56
C ARG A 160 -6.45 -12.34 13.56
N PRO A 161 -6.31 -11.51 14.61
CA PRO A 161 -5.25 -11.68 15.60
C PRO A 161 -5.21 -13.04 16.29
N ALA A 162 -6.38 -13.67 16.49
CA ALA A 162 -6.49 -14.99 17.08
C ALA A 162 -6.00 -16.13 16.15
N GLY A 163 -5.73 -15.86 14.88
CA GLY A 163 -5.32 -16.87 13.90
C GLY A 163 -6.47 -17.80 13.45
N GLY A 164 -6.13 -19.05 13.10
CA GLY A 164 -7.05 -20.08 12.64
C GLY A 164 -7.44 -19.95 11.17
N ALA A 165 -8.41 -20.74 10.72
CA ALA A 165 -8.79 -20.87 9.31
C ALA A 165 -9.11 -19.53 8.60
N PRO A 166 -9.74 -18.51 9.23
CA PRO A 166 -9.92 -17.20 8.59
C PRO A 166 -8.60 -16.49 8.31
N ALA A 167 -7.64 -16.49 9.25
CA ALA A 167 -6.32 -15.92 9.06
C ALA A 167 -5.54 -16.62 7.94
N GLU A 168 -5.67 -17.95 7.86
CA GLU A 168 -5.04 -18.74 6.80
C GLU A 168 -5.64 -18.46 5.42
N ARG A 169 -6.96 -18.30 5.32
CA ARG A 169 -7.60 -17.89 4.06
C ARG A 169 -7.12 -16.51 3.63
N TYR A 170 -7.08 -15.58 4.56
CA TYR A 170 -6.59 -14.21 4.28
C TYR A 170 -5.13 -14.20 3.83
N ARG A 171 -4.26 -14.97 4.51
CA ARG A 171 -2.86 -15.16 4.13
C ARG A 171 -2.72 -15.61 2.67
N ARG A 172 -3.57 -16.55 2.22
CA ARG A 172 -3.57 -17.01 0.82
C ARG A 172 -3.99 -15.90 -0.16
N ILE A 173 -4.97 -15.07 0.20
CA ILE A 173 -5.38 -13.92 -0.62
C ILE A 173 -4.22 -12.92 -0.78
N VAL A 174 -3.55 -12.59 0.31
CA VAL A 174 -2.37 -11.69 0.26
C VAL A 174 -1.25 -12.30 -0.57
N ALA A 175 -0.96 -13.60 -0.41
CA ALA A 175 0.03 -14.29 -1.22
C ALA A 175 -0.30 -14.27 -2.72
N GLN A 176 -1.57 -14.45 -3.09
CA GLN A 176 -2.03 -14.35 -4.48
C GLN A 176 -1.88 -12.92 -5.03
N ASN A 177 -2.16 -11.89 -4.21
CA ASN A 177 -1.94 -10.50 -4.62
C ASN A 177 -0.46 -10.22 -4.88
N LEU A 178 0.43 -10.69 -4.00
CA LEU A 178 1.89 -10.58 -4.19
C LEU A 178 2.37 -11.28 -5.47
N ALA A 179 1.89 -12.49 -5.73
CA ALA A 179 2.25 -13.22 -6.94
C ALA A 179 1.81 -12.46 -8.22
N ARG A 180 0.64 -11.83 -8.20
CA ARG A 180 0.16 -11.01 -9.33
C ARG A 180 1.00 -9.75 -9.53
N LEU A 181 1.42 -9.08 -8.45
CA LEU A 181 2.30 -7.92 -8.52
C LEU A 181 3.66 -8.32 -9.10
N GLN A 182 4.22 -9.45 -8.71
CA GLN A 182 5.48 -9.97 -9.26
C GLN A 182 5.34 -10.30 -10.75
N ALA A 183 4.29 -11.01 -11.14
CA ALA A 183 4.05 -11.35 -12.53
C ALA A 183 3.86 -10.12 -13.42
N ALA A 184 3.25 -9.05 -12.92
CA ALA A 184 3.13 -7.79 -13.64
C ALA A 184 4.51 -7.15 -13.89
N VAL A 185 5.40 -7.17 -12.90
CA VAL A 185 6.79 -6.70 -13.06
C VAL A 185 7.55 -7.53 -14.10
N ASP A 186 7.41 -8.86 -14.06
CA ASP A 186 8.14 -9.77 -14.94
C ASP A 186 7.68 -9.67 -16.41
N THR A 187 6.48 -9.15 -16.66
CA THR A 187 5.91 -8.98 -18.02
C THR A 187 6.15 -7.60 -18.62
N MET A 188 6.65 -6.63 -17.85
CA MET A 188 6.97 -5.31 -18.36
C MET A 188 8.22 -5.36 -19.24
N PRO A 189 8.26 -4.61 -20.39
CA PRO A 189 9.46 -4.46 -21.18
C PRO A 189 10.62 -3.92 -20.30
N ALA A 190 11.82 -4.45 -20.52
CA ALA A 190 13.02 -4.04 -19.78
C ALA A 190 13.35 -2.54 -19.96
N ASP A 191 12.98 -1.98 -21.11
CA ASP A 191 13.06 -0.56 -21.41
C ASP A 191 11.65 0.01 -21.55
N PRO A 192 11.18 0.87 -20.63
CA PRO A 192 9.99 1.64 -20.88
C PRO A 192 10.26 2.56 -22.08
N PRO A 193 9.26 2.77 -22.98
CA PRO A 193 9.41 3.75 -24.06
C PRO A 193 9.81 5.07 -23.41
N GLU A 194 10.84 5.68 -23.98
CA GLU A 194 11.52 6.89 -23.50
C GLU A 194 10.51 7.99 -23.13
N VAL A 195 10.09 8.04 -21.88
CA VAL A 195 9.42 9.20 -21.26
C VAL A 195 10.48 10.22 -20.79
N ALA A 196 11.54 10.34 -21.57
CA ALA A 196 12.65 11.24 -21.27
C ALA A 196 12.30 12.73 -21.42
N SER A 197 11.08 13.09 -21.82
CA SER A 197 10.75 14.50 -22.07
C SER A 197 9.69 15.12 -21.16
N LEU A 198 9.03 14.39 -20.26
CA LEU A 198 8.06 14.96 -19.32
C LEU A 198 8.61 15.14 -17.91
N GLY A 199 9.69 14.44 -17.54
CA GLY A 199 10.34 14.57 -16.23
C GLY A 199 11.18 15.84 -16.05
N ALA A 200 11.46 16.59 -17.12
CA ALA A 200 12.28 17.80 -17.05
C ALA A 200 11.47 19.09 -16.80
N MET A 201 10.15 19.02 -16.70
CA MET A 201 9.30 20.22 -16.52
C MET A 201 8.62 20.31 -15.15
N VAL A 202 8.77 19.33 -14.29
CA VAL A 202 8.42 19.50 -12.86
C VAL A 202 9.69 19.93 -12.16
N SER A 203 9.86 21.25 -11.94
CA SER A 203 11.03 21.79 -11.27
C SER A 203 11.06 21.23 -9.85
N GLU A 204 12.28 20.93 -9.33
CA GLU A 204 12.51 20.52 -7.94
C GLU A 204 11.91 21.49 -6.90
N ALA A 205 11.55 22.69 -7.32
CA ALA A 205 10.92 23.71 -6.49
C ALA A 205 9.46 23.41 -6.11
N GLU A 206 8.76 22.55 -6.86
CA GLU A 206 7.37 22.18 -6.55
C GLU A 206 7.26 20.96 -5.64
N ALA A 207 8.36 20.27 -5.35
CA ALA A 207 8.40 19.10 -4.46
C ALA A 207 8.58 19.43 -2.97
N LEU A 208 8.81 20.70 -2.63
CA LEU A 208 9.01 21.16 -1.26
C LEU A 208 7.97 22.22 -0.90
N GLY A 209 7.30 22.05 0.25
CA GLY A 209 6.49 23.11 0.84
C GLY A 209 7.34 24.35 1.17
N ASN A 210 6.71 25.51 1.34
CA ASN A 210 7.37 26.76 1.69
C ASN A 210 8.24 26.71 2.96
N ASP A 211 8.13 25.63 3.77
CA ASP A 211 8.91 25.36 4.98
C ASP A 211 10.03 24.33 4.76
N GLY A 212 10.26 23.89 3.50
CA GLY A 212 11.28 22.90 3.15
C GLY A 212 10.92 21.46 3.54
N SER A 213 9.71 21.22 4.02
CA SER A 213 9.23 19.87 4.25
C SER A 213 8.83 19.19 2.92
N PRO A 214 9.07 17.88 2.77
CA PRO A 214 8.56 17.15 1.60
C PRO A 214 7.05 17.35 1.56
N ILE A 215 6.54 17.92 0.48
CA ILE A 215 5.11 17.90 0.22
C ILE A 215 4.76 16.43 0.17
N ALA A 216 4.06 15.95 1.20
CA ALA A 216 3.39 14.67 1.10
C ALA A 216 2.60 14.73 -0.22
N MET A 217 2.83 13.81 -1.15
CA MET A 217 2.10 13.72 -2.43
C MET A 217 0.63 13.35 -2.17
N TRP A 218 0.07 14.02 -1.21
CA TRP A 218 -1.31 14.02 -0.83
C TRP A 218 -1.91 15.31 -1.33
N VAL A 219 -2.65 15.17 -2.38
CA VAL A 219 -3.46 16.26 -2.85
C VAL A 219 -4.70 16.31 -1.95
N GLU A 220 -5.00 17.50 -1.46
CA GLU A 220 -6.17 17.82 -0.65
C GLU A 220 -7.42 17.05 -1.11
N PRO A 221 -8.35 16.72 -0.20
CA PRO A 221 -9.54 15.92 -0.47
C PRO A 221 -10.41 16.39 -1.64
N ASP A 222 -10.28 17.64 -2.05
CA ASP A 222 -11.00 18.25 -3.17
C ASP A 222 -10.31 18.08 -4.52
N ALA A 223 -9.08 17.56 -4.53
CA ALA A 223 -8.42 17.27 -5.78
C ALA A 223 -8.98 15.97 -6.40
N PRO A 224 -9.08 15.91 -7.72
CA PRO A 224 -9.63 14.74 -8.38
C PRO A 224 -8.83 13.49 -7.99
N VAL A 225 -9.54 12.43 -7.64
CA VAL A 225 -9.08 11.12 -7.13
C VAL A 225 -7.90 10.53 -7.92
N SER A 226 -7.66 11.05 -9.12
CA SER A 226 -6.65 10.57 -10.05
C SER A 226 -5.20 10.75 -9.58
N THR A 227 -4.92 11.63 -8.61
CA THR A 227 -3.54 12.07 -8.36
C THR A 227 -2.82 11.28 -7.27
N TRP A 228 -3.49 10.63 -6.36
CA TRP A 228 -2.82 9.93 -5.25
C TRP A 228 -2.66 8.42 -5.44
N ILE A 229 -3.29 7.84 -6.46
CA ILE A 229 -3.18 6.39 -6.72
C ILE A 229 -2.22 6.11 -7.87
N ASP A 230 -2.29 6.89 -8.93
CA ASP A 230 -1.42 6.84 -10.09
C ASP A 230 -1.67 8.08 -10.95
N PRO A 231 -0.77 9.06 -10.99
CA PRO A 231 -0.97 10.28 -11.77
C PRO A 231 -1.09 10.03 -13.27
N GLU A 232 -0.60 8.90 -13.76
CA GLU A 232 -0.65 8.52 -15.18
C GLU A 232 -1.89 7.69 -15.53
N ASN A 233 -2.63 7.20 -14.56
CA ASN A 233 -3.75 6.28 -14.80
C ASN A 233 -5.05 7.05 -15.12
N ARG A 234 -5.31 7.26 -16.40
CA ARG A 234 -6.51 7.92 -16.94
C ARG A 234 -7.85 7.28 -16.51
N TRP A 235 -7.83 6.04 -16.04
CA TRP A 235 -9.04 5.29 -15.68
C TRP A 235 -9.72 5.81 -14.41
N TYR A 236 -8.99 6.37 -13.48
CA TYR A 236 -9.57 7.00 -12.28
C TYR A 236 -10.46 8.20 -12.61
N ARG A 237 -10.13 8.94 -13.69
CA ARG A 237 -10.95 10.07 -14.14
C ARG A 237 -12.31 9.63 -14.69
N LEU A 238 -12.41 8.43 -15.24
CA LEU A 238 -13.65 7.91 -15.79
C LEU A 238 -14.57 7.37 -14.70
N VAL A 239 -14.03 6.74 -13.66
CA VAL A 239 -14.81 6.22 -12.54
C VAL A 239 -15.36 7.36 -11.67
N ALA A 240 -14.55 8.38 -11.37
CA ALA A 240 -14.98 9.56 -10.61
C ALA A 240 -16.06 10.43 -11.34
N ALA A 241 -16.15 10.32 -12.66
CA ALA A 241 -17.15 11.05 -13.45
C ALA A 241 -18.51 10.32 -13.54
N HIS A 242 -18.62 9.09 -13.03
CA HIS A 242 -19.85 8.27 -13.12
C HIS A 242 -20.47 7.93 -11.78
N TYR A 243 -19.96 8.49 -10.68
CA TYR A 243 -20.53 8.45 -9.34
C TYR A 243 -20.73 9.87 -8.81
#